data_52b6cb79af6f1f83e33efc309ce6ddc3
#
_entry.id   52b6cb79af6f1f83e33efc309ce6ddc3
#
_cell.length_a   1.000
_cell.length_b   1.000
_cell.length_c   1.000
_cell.angle_alpha   90.00
_cell.angle_beta   90.00
_cell.angle_gamma   90.00
#
_symmetry.space_group_name_H-M   'P 1'
#
loop_
_entity.id
_entity.type
_entity.pdbx_description
1 polymer ?
#
loop_
_entity_poly.entity_id
_entity_poly.type
_entity_poly.pdbx_seq_one_letter_code
_entity_poly.pdbx_strand_id
1 'polypeptide(L)'
;MKRRAGVLVAMGATVAGLVTGAPSAATAGPVAPQASALKWAGCATEEHPRLECASLQVPLDHDEPQGTKITLALSRIRHTAKTFQGPLLVNPGGPGASGLKTAGFVAASLPAGLAAQYDVIGFDPRGVGRSRPALDCRPGHFAPVRPDSLPLDRKTELANLSRARSFALGCATRHAELLPHMSTVSMAKDLDLVRKALGAARINYLGYSYGTYLGAVYAKHFPGRVRRAVLDSVVAPDRVWYRANLAQNLGFDARHKAFTAWVAKHHTTYRLGSDPARVEAAWYAMRASLAKAPVGGEIGPAELEDTFLPGGYYNGFWPYLADAFAAFARARDTGPLLEVYRAFAAVDKEGENAYSVYAAVQCRDAAWPRNWGTWRLDNRAAHAKAPFSTWNNAWYNAPCLFWPVAPLDRTDVTNDKVPPVLILQATDDAATPYEGAVSVHRALRGSRLVVEQGGGNHATSLSGNACMDRHVTDYLATGKLPPAAATGEADAFCATGKEPKPLKPGARTGLPDADRAGAALHRILGHRN
;
A
#
# COMPACT_ATOMS: atom_id res chain seq x y z
N MET A 1 -20.20 36.49 67.15
CA MET A 1 -21.51 36.51 67.86
C MET A 1 -22.21 35.20 67.49
N LYS A 2 -22.09 34.17 68.27
CA LYS A 2 -23.03 33.60 69.28
C LYS A 2 -24.49 33.52 68.76
N ARG A 3 -24.98 32.27 68.47
CA ARG A 3 -25.98 31.52 69.26
C ARG A 3 -26.50 30.34 68.43
N ARG A 4 -26.33 29.09 68.88
CA ARG A 4 -27.14 28.16 69.67
C ARG A 4 -28.28 27.51 68.87
N ALA A 5 -28.18 26.24 68.49
CA ALA A 5 -28.59 24.99 69.17
C ALA A 5 -30.13 24.90 69.45
N GLY A 6 -30.74 23.88 68.94
CA GLY A 6 -32.08 23.40 69.20
C GLY A 6 -32.26 21.95 68.70
N VAL A 7 -32.16 21.01 69.62
CA VAL A 7 -32.50 19.60 69.47
C VAL A 7 -34.01 19.46 69.69
N LEU A 8 -34.68 18.71 68.81
CA LEU A 8 -36.02 18.19 69.08
C LEU A 8 -36.06 16.71 68.65
N VAL A 9 -36.21 15.88 69.68
CA VAL A 9 -36.51 14.46 69.60
C VAL A 9 -38.04 14.32 69.44
N ALA A 10 -38.49 13.52 68.52
CA ALA A 10 -39.85 12.99 68.46
C ALA A 10 -39.81 11.50 68.10
N MET A 11 -40.30 10.71 69.09
CA MET A 11 -40.64 9.30 68.94
C MET A 11 -41.88 9.13 68.05
N GLY A 12 -41.96 8.05 67.29
CA GLY A 12 -43.25 7.68 66.75
C GLY A 12 -43.27 6.52 65.79
N ALA A 13 -43.58 5.34 66.30
CA ALA A 13 -44.37 4.26 65.69
C ALA A 13 -43.89 3.54 64.47
N THR A 14 -43.44 2.31 64.65
CA THR A 14 -43.29 1.26 63.66
C THR A 14 -44.65 0.82 63.10
N VAL A 15 -44.85 0.97 61.76
CA VAL A 15 -45.88 0.25 61.02
C VAL A 15 -45.17 -0.69 60.06
N ALA A 16 -45.32 -2.00 60.27
CA ALA A 16 -44.85 -3.06 59.40
C ALA A 16 -45.81 -3.17 58.23
N GLY A 17 -45.38 -2.65 57.04
CA GLY A 17 -46.06 -2.84 55.76
C GLY A 17 -45.35 -3.94 54.97
N LEU A 18 -46.04 -5.06 54.75
CA LEU A 18 -45.62 -6.09 53.79
C LEU A 18 -45.66 -5.50 52.36
N VAL A 19 -44.47 -5.25 51.79
CA VAL A 19 -44.34 -4.93 50.39
C VAL A 19 -44.06 -6.24 49.64
N THR A 20 -45.05 -6.77 48.94
CA THR A 20 -44.88 -7.81 47.96
C THR A 20 -44.12 -7.23 46.76
N GLY A 21 -42.83 -7.52 46.68
CA GLY A 21 -42.00 -7.13 45.54
C GLY A 21 -42.37 -7.90 44.29
N ALA A 22 -42.94 -7.23 43.30
CA ALA A 22 -42.99 -7.74 41.94
C ALA A 22 -41.56 -7.76 41.34
N PRO A 23 -41.16 -8.82 40.61
CA PRO A 23 -39.85 -8.85 39.99
C PRO A 23 -39.79 -7.78 38.88
N SER A 24 -38.90 -6.80 39.03
CA SER A 24 -38.57 -5.87 37.97
C SER A 24 -38.05 -6.65 36.78
N ALA A 25 -38.77 -6.63 35.66
CA ALA A 25 -38.29 -7.10 34.38
C ALA A 25 -37.05 -6.28 34.01
N ALA A 26 -35.88 -6.90 34.07
CA ALA A 26 -34.66 -6.33 33.52
C ALA A 26 -34.90 -6.14 32.04
N THR A 27 -34.98 -4.89 31.56
CA THR A 27 -34.96 -4.57 30.15
C THR A 27 -33.62 -5.03 29.61
N ALA A 28 -33.63 -6.10 28.79
CA ALA A 28 -32.48 -6.55 28.04
C ALA A 28 -32.04 -5.36 27.16
N GLY A 29 -30.88 -4.80 27.45
CA GLY A 29 -30.25 -3.81 26.60
C GLY A 29 -30.07 -4.38 25.18
N PRO A 30 -29.96 -3.54 24.15
CA PRO A 30 -29.83 -4.01 22.78
C PRO A 30 -28.62 -4.95 22.68
N VAL A 31 -28.92 -6.22 22.35
CA VAL A 31 -27.91 -7.24 22.06
C VAL A 31 -27.17 -6.73 20.83
N ALA A 32 -25.88 -6.38 21.02
CA ALA A 32 -25.01 -6.03 19.89
C ALA A 32 -25.08 -7.17 18.85
N PRO A 33 -25.28 -6.89 17.56
CA PRO A 33 -25.40 -7.94 16.57
C PRO A 33 -24.14 -8.82 16.62
N GLN A 34 -24.32 -10.10 16.93
CA GLN A 34 -23.27 -11.10 16.84
C GLN A 34 -22.80 -11.11 15.38
N ALA A 35 -21.51 -10.77 15.15
CA ALA A 35 -20.91 -10.93 13.85
C ALA A 35 -21.13 -12.38 13.40
N SER A 36 -21.80 -12.59 12.27
CA SER A 36 -22.01 -13.93 11.72
C SER A 36 -20.65 -14.60 11.53
N ALA A 37 -20.52 -15.84 12.03
CA ALA A 37 -19.29 -16.61 11.89
C ALA A 37 -18.91 -16.71 10.39
N LEU A 38 -17.66 -16.44 10.05
CA LEU A 38 -17.16 -16.54 8.68
C LEU A 38 -17.29 -17.98 8.17
N LYS A 39 -17.92 -18.14 7.00
CA LYS A 39 -18.01 -19.43 6.32
C LYS A 39 -16.84 -19.56 5.35
N TRP A 40 -15.83 -20.32 5.75
CA TRP A 40 -14.66 -20.59 4.94
C TRP A 40 -14.92 -21.76 3.98
N ALA A 41 -14.49 -21.59 2.72
CA ALA A 41 -14.53 -22.62 1.68
C ALA A 41 -13.18 -22.66 0.97
N GLY A 42 -12.79 -23.81 0.45
CA GLY A 42 -11.56 -23.94 -0.32
C GLY A 42 -11.59 -23.04 -1.57
N CYS A 43 -10.52 -22.27 -1.79
CA CYS A 43 -10.28 -21.47 -2.99
C CYS A 43 -8.82 -21.62 -3.43
N ALA A 44 -8.31 -22.83 -3.32
CA ALA A 44 -6.93 -23.18 -3.64
C ALA A 44 -6.51 -22.65 -5.03
N THR A 45 -5.26 -22.21 -5.10
CA THR A 45 -4.56 -21.94 -6.34
C THR A 45 -3.39 -22.90 -6.47
N GLU A 46 -2.79 -23.03 -7.65
CA GLU A 46 -1.60 -23.82 -7.86
C GLU A 46 -0.47 -23.42 -6.91
N GLU A 47 -0.26 -22.10 -6.74
CA GLU A 47 0.76 -21.54 -5.84
C GLU A 47 0.40 -21.71 -4.34
N HIS A 48 -0.90 -21.72 -4.01
CA HIS A 48 -1.39 -21.76 -2.62
C HIS A 48 -2.50 -22.80 -2.43
N PRO A 49 -2.17 -24.11 -2.41
CA PRO A 49 -3.15 -25.20 -2.38
C PRO A 49 -3.98 -25.29 -1.10
N ARG A 50 -3.55 -24.60 -0.01
CA ARG A 50 -4.29 -24.56 1.27
C ARG A 50 -5.10 -23.29 1.49
N LEU A 51 -5.26 -22.45 0.44
CA LEU A 51 -5.98 -21.21 0.56
C LEU A 51 -7.48 -21.46 0.73
N GLU A 52 -8.07 -20.86 1.73
CA GLU A 52 -9.51 -20.81 1.99
C GLU A 52 -10.01 -19.37 1.80
N CYS A 53 -11.23 -19.22 1.32
CA CYS A 53 -11.88 -17.93 1.11
C CYS A 53 -13.17 -17.81 1.91
N ALA A 54 -13.51 -16.59 2.28
CA ALA A 54 -14.78 -16.23 2.88
C ALA A 54 -15.22 -14.84 2.42
N SER A 55 -16.44 -14.46 2.73
CA SER A 55 -16.94 -13.11 2.56
C SER A 55 -17.54 -12.58 3.86
N LEU A 56 -17.42 -11.27 4.08
CA LEU A 56 -17.93 -10.57 5.23
C LEU A 56 -18.78 -9.38 4.79
N GLN A 57 -20.03 -9.30 5.31
CA GLN A 57 -20.86 -8.12 5.14
C GLN A 57 -20.43 -7.05 6.15
N VAL A 58 -20.14 -5.84 5.65
CA VAL A 58 -19.83 -4.67 6.48
C VAL A 58 -20.71 -3.50 6.08
N PRO A 59 -20.96 -2.51 6.95
CA PRO A 59 -21.71 -1.33 6.57
C PRO A 59 -20.98 -0.54 5.45
N LEU A 60 -21.73 -0.01 4.50
CA LEU A 60 -21.21 1.01 3.58
C LEU A 60 -20.80 2.23 4.38
N ASP A 61 -21.72 2.75 5.16
CA ASP A 61 -21.47 3.82 6.13
C ASP A 61 -21.36 3.22 7.55
N HIS A 62 -20.23 3.43 8.21
CA HIS A 62 -20.01 2.96 9.58
C HIS A 62 -20.80 3.76 10.62
N ASP A 63 -21.29 4.96 10.27
CA ASP A 63 -22.11 5.76 11.15
C ASP A 63 -23.60 5.36 11.05
N GLU A 64 -23.96 4.59 9.98
CA GLU A 64 -25.27 3.95 9.78
C GLU A 64 -25.13 2.41 9.72
N PRO A 65 -24.76 1.74 10.82
CA PRO A 65 -24.39 0.32 10.81
C PRO A 65 -25.53 -0.62 10.43
N GLN A 66 -26.78 -0.19 10.42
CA GLN A 66 -27.93 -0.97 9.95
C GLN A 66 -28.33 -0.65 8.50
N GLY A 67 -27.70 0.38 7.89
CA GLY A 67 -27.96 0.79 6.50
C GLY A 67 -27.41 -0.20 5.46
N THR A 68 -27.14 0.31 4.27
CA THR A 68 -26.59 -0.45 3.14
C THR A 68 -25.33 -1.21 3.54
N LYS A 69 -25.23 -2.46 3.08
CA LYS A 69 -24.06 -3.33 3.29
C LYS A 69 -23.25 -3.48 2.01
N ILE A 70 -21.95 -3.62 2.21
CA ILE A 70 -21.00 -4.05 1.17
C ILE A 70 -20.36 -5.36 1.59
N THR A 71 -19.76 -6.06 0.64
CA THR A 71 -19.13 -7.37 0.90
C THR A 71 -17.63 -7.24 0.79
N LEU A 72 -16.89 -7.63 1.82
CA LEU A 72 -15.43 -7.81 1.77
C LEU A 72 -15.10 -9.26 1.43
N ALA A 73 -14.15 -9.46 0.52
CA ALA A 73 -13.57 -10.76 0.24
C ALA A 73 -12.37 -11.00 1.16
N LEU A 74 -12.28 -12.20 1.72
CA LEU A 74 -11.23 -12.62 2.64
C LEU A 74 -10.58 -13.90 2.13
N SER A 75 -9.31 -14.08 2.44
CA SER A 75 -8.59 -15.34 2.27
C SER A 75 -7.87 -15.73 3.56
N ARG A 76 -7.54 -17.02 3.70
CA ARG A 76 -6.86 -17.54 4.87
C ARG A 76 -5.96 -18.72 4.53
N ILE A 77 -4.74 -18.71 5.12
CA ILE A 77 -3.98 -19.93 5.38
C ILE A 77 -4.13 -20.23 6.86
N ARG A 78 -4.82 -21.33 7.18
CA ARG A 78 -5.15 -21.70 8.56
C ARG A 78 -3.91 -22.23 9.30
N HIS A 79 -3.79 -21.89 10.60
CA HIS A 79 -2.80 -22.45 11.49
C HIS A 79 -2.93 -23.99 11.61
N THR A 80 -1.82 -24.67 11.89
CA THR A 80 -1.76 -26.13 12.06
C THR A 80 -1.07 -26.54 13.35
N ALA A 81 -0.33 -25.63 13.98
CA ALA A 81 0.34 -25.90 15.26
C ALA A 81 -0.66 -25.87 16.44
N LYS A 82 -0.36 -26.57 17.51
CA LYS A 82 -1.11 -26.50 18.79
C LYS A 82 -1.03 -25.09 19.42
N THR A 83 0.14 -24.45 19.31
CA THR A 83 0.33 -23.06 19.75
C THR A 83 -0.28 -22.14 18.70
N PHE A 84 -1.26 -21.34 19.10
CA PHE A 84 -1.93 -20.37 18.24
C PHE A 84 -1.58 -18.94 18.68
N GLN A 85 -0.97 -18.18 17.78
CA GLN A 85 -0.54 -16.80 18.00
C GLN A 85 -1.64 -15.76 17.63
N GLY A 86 -2.78 -16.23 17.15
CA GLY A 86 -3.89 -15.39 16.66
C GLY A 86 -3.84 -15.11 15.16
N PRO A 87 -4.81 -14.36 14.64
CA PRO A 87 -4.80 -13.97 13.23
C PRO A 87 -3.69 -12.95 12.94
N LEU A 88 -3.00 -13.14 11.81
CA LEU A 88 -2.08 -12.20 11.20
C LEU A 88 -2.74 -11.63 9.93
N LEU A 89 -3.27 -10.41 10.02
CA LEU A 89 -3.85 -9.72 8.89
C LEU A 89 -2.74 -9.10 8.05
N VAL A 90 -2.79 -9.31 6.74
CA VAL A 90 -1.76 -8.83 5.81
C VAL A 90 -2.37 -7.91 4.75
N ASN A 91 -1.66 -6.82 4.41
CA ASN A 91 -2.08 -5.87 3.39
C ASN A 91 -0.91 -5.47 2.48
N PRO A 92 -1.02 -5.67 1.15
CA PRO A 92 0.06 -5.37 0.21
C PRO A 92 0.24 -3.88 -0.07
N GLY A 93 -0.75 -3.04 0.21
CA GLY A 93 -0.69 -1.61 -0.05
C GLY A 93 -1.46 -1.13 -1.28
N GLY A 94 -0.85 -0.30 -2.07
CA GLY A 94 -1.42 0.45 -3.17
C GLY A 94 -1.69 1.91 -2.77
N PRO A 95 -2.90 2.35 -2.29
CA PRO A 95 -4.12 1.57 -2.02
C PRO A 95 -4.73 0.95 -3.29
N GLY A 96 -5.46 -0.15 -3.12
CA GLY A 96 -6.18 -0.78 -4.22
C GLY A 96 -5.64 -2.15 -4.64
N ALA A 97 -4.46 -2.55 -4.21
CA ALA A 97 -3.96 -3.90 -4.47
C ALA A 97 -4.78 -4.97 -3.72
N SER A 98 -5.05 -6.09 -4.40
CA SER A 98 -5.75 -7.24 -3.80
C SER A 98 -4.88 -7.92 -2.74
N GLY A 99 -5.44 -8.13 -1.56
CA GLY A 99 -4.75 -8.80 -0.46
C GLY A 99 -4.91 -10.32 -0.43
N LEU A 100 -5.75 -10.89 -1.30
CA LEU A 100 -6.12 -12.31 -1.20
C LEU A 100 -4.93 -13.26 -1.39
N LYS A 101 -4.04 -12.99 -2.34
CA LYS A 101 -2.82 -13.80 -2.57
C LYS A 101 -1.74 -13.51 -1.52
N THR A 102 -1.77 -12.35 -0.88
CA THR A 102 -0.76 -11.95 0.11
C THR A 102 -0.74 -12.90 1.32
N ALA A 103 -1.89 -13.46 1.72
CA ALA A 103 -1.93 -14.46 2.79
C ALA A 103 -1.11 -15.71 2.46
N GLY A 104 -1.24 -16.21 1.24
CA GLY A 104 -0.48 -17.36 0.75
C GLY A 104 1.03 -17.07 0.70
N PHE A 105 1.40 -15.93 0.13
CA PHE A 105 2.79 -15.48 0.06
C PHE A 105 3.43 -15.37 1.46
N VAL A 106 2.81 -14.64 2.38
CA VAL A 106 3.36 -14.44 3.74
C VAL A 106 3.49 -15.77 4.47
N ALA A 107 2.46 -16.64 4.38
CA ALA A 107 2.51 -17.96 4.99
C ALA A 107 3.63 -18.86 4.42
N ALA A 108 3.92 -18.75 3.12
CA ALA A 108 4.99 -19.49 2.46
C ALA A 108 6.39 -18.91 2.75
N SER A 109 6.49 -17.60 2.98
CA SER A 109 7.77 -16.90 3.20
C SER A 109 8.23 -16.93 4.66
N LEU A 110 7.31 -17.10 5.61
CA LEU A 110 7.67 -17.29 7.02
C LEU A 110 8.26 -18.70 7.23
N PRO A 111 9.18 -18.87 8.23
CA PRO A 111 9.60 -20.21 8.65
C PRO A 111 8.38 -21.10 8.95
N ALA A 112 8.35 -22.33 8.43
CA ALA A 112 7.17 -23.20 8.47
C ALA A 112 6.58 -23.39 9.88
N GLY A 113 7.46 -23.54 10.91
CA GLY A 113 7.02 -23.67 12.30
C GLY A 113 6.40 -22.39 12.86
N LEU A 114 6.76 -21.23 12.36
CA LEU A 114 6.15 -19.95 12.73
C LEU A 114 4.85 -19.70 11.98
N ALA A 115 4.83 -19.91 10.67
CA ALA A 115 3.63 -19.80 9.84
C ALA A 115 2.50 -20.69 10.37
N ALA A 116 2.84 -21.92 10.81
CA ALA A 116 1.90 -22.87 11.39
C ALA A 116 1.20 -22.37 12.66
N GLN A 117 1.71 -21.32 13.32
CA GLN A 117 1.12 -20.75 14.54
C GLN A 117 0.12 -19.60 14.30
N TYR A 118 -0.06 -19.18 13.05
CA TYR A 118 -0.92 -18.06 12.67
C TYR A 118 -2.04 -18.49 11.72
N ASP A 119 -3.22 -17.92 11.88
CA ASP A 119 -4.14 -17.78 10.76
C ASP A 119 -3.69 -16.56 9.96
N VAL A 120 -3.06 -16.78 8.81
CA VAL A 120 -2.63 -15.68 7.94
C VAL A 120 -3.82 -15.27 7.08
N ILE A 121 -4.28 -14.03 7.26
CA ILE A 121 -5.52 -13.51 6.68
C ILE A 121 -5.19 -12.43 5.65
N GLY A 122 -5.56 -12.67 4.41
CA GLY A 122 -5.62 -11.67 3.35
C GLY A 122 -7.04 -11.12 3.19
N PHE A 123 -7.16 -9.93 2.67
CA PHE A 123 -8.47 -9.35 2.38
C PHE A 123 -8.37 -8.34 1.24
N ASP A 124 -9.45 -8.24 0.47
CA ASP A 124 -9.66 -7.13 -0.44
C ASP A 124 -10.40 -6.03 0.32
N PRO A 125 -9.81 -4.85 0.50
CA PRO A 125 -10.52 -3.71 1.07
C PRO A 125 -11.78 -3.36 0.28
N ARG A 126 -12.63 -2.49 0.84
CA ARG A 126 -13.81 -1.96 0.14
C ARG A 126 -13.41 -1.42 -1.24
N GLY A 127 -14.17 -1.76 -2.27
CA GLY A 127 -13.91 -1.36 -3.65
C GLY A 127 -12.88 -2.20 -4.40
N VAL A 128 -12.08 -3.03 -3.74
CA VAL A 128 -10.96 -3.77 -4.32
C VAL A 128 -11.40 -5.16 -4.79
N GLY A 129 -10.93 -5.56 -5.95
CA GLY A 129 -10.86 -6.95 -6.42
C GLY A 129 -12.16 -7.72 -6.34
N ARG A 130 -12.22 -8.69 -5.43
CA ARG A 130 -13.41 -9.54 -5.20
C ARG A 130 -14.40 -8.96 -4.19
N SER A 131 -14.05 -7.88 -3.48
CA SER A 131 -15.02 -7.14 -2.65
C SER A 131 -16.10 -6.50 -3.51
N ARG A 132 -17.34 -6.35 -3.00
CA ARG A 132 -18.46 -5.84 -3.78
C ARG A 132 -19.16 -4.67 -3.06
N PRO A 133 -19.49 -3.60 -3.80
CA PRO A 133 -19.15 -3.38 -5.21
C PRO A 133 -17.65 -3.13 -5.41
N ALA A 134 -17.10 -3.57 -6.55
CA ALA A 134 -15.74 -3.20 -6.97
C ALA A 134 -15.77 -1.86 -7.69
N LEU A 135 -14.75 -1.02 -7.50
CA LEU A 135 -14.64 0.26 -8.19
C LEU A 135 -14.15 0.07 -9.64
N ASP A 136 -14.82 0.75 -10.55
CA ASP A 136 -14.46 0.85 -11.96
C ASP A 136 -14.85 2.23 -12.44
N CYS A 137 -13.95 3.19 -12.31
CA CYS A 137 -14.23 4.60 -12.60
C CYS A 137 -14.31 4.88 -14.09
N ARG A 138 -13.40 4.32 -14.88
CA ARG A 138 -13.34 4.55 -16.32
C ARG A 138 -12.59 3.41 -17.02
N PRO A 139 -13.30 2.40 -17.55
CA PRO A 139 -12.69 1.36 -18.37
C PRO A 139 -11.89 1.95 -19.54
N GLY A 140 -10.71 1.39 -19.79
CA GLY A 140 -9.80 1.85 -20.84
C GLY A 140 -9.11 3.18 -20.54
N HIS A 141 -9.04 3.61 -19.26
CA HIS A 141 -8.31 4.83 -18.89
C HIS A 141 -6.82 4.75 -19.28
N PHE A 142 -6.24 3.58 -19.19
CA PHE A 142 -4.83 3.33 -19.53
C PHE A 142 -4.63 2.79 -20.94
N ALA A 143 -5.67 2.78 -21.79
CA ALA A 143 -5.52 2.35 -23.18
C ALA A 143 -4.41 3.16 -23.87
N PRO A 144 -3.43 2.51 -24.51
CA PRO A 144 -2.35 3.17 -25.24
C PRO A 144 -2.85 3.75 -26.57
N VAL A 145 -2.20 4.72 -27.19
CA VAL A 145 -1.09 5.51 -26.68
C VAL A 145 -1.65 6.74 -25.98
N ARG A 146 -1.20 6.99 -24.75
CA ARG A 146 -1.64 8.16 -24.00
C ARG A 146 -0.92 9.43 -24.48
N PRO A 147 -1.48 10.64 -24.23
CA PRO A 147 -0.75 11.89 -24.47
C PRO A 147 0.61 11.88 -23.77
N ASP A 148 1.61 12.54 -24.36
CA ASP A 148 2.93 12.68 -23.73
C ASP A 148 2.76 13.21 -22.30
N SER A 149 3.49 12.62 -21.35
CA SER A 149 3.51 13.05 -19.96
C SER A 149 4.08 14.47 -19.83
N LEU A 150 5.09 14.84 -20.62
CA LEU A 150 5.62 16.20 -20.62
C LEU A 150 4.58 17.17 -21.19
N PRO A 151 4.22 18.25 -20.47
CA PRO A 151 3.32 19.28 -20.97
C PRO A 151 4.09 20.23 -21.93
N LEU A 152 4.48 19.69 -23.09
CA LEU A 152 5.29 20.38 -24.10
C LEU A 152 4.60 21.60 -24.65
N ASP A 153 3.27 21.53 -24.79
CA ASP A 153 2.41 22.58 -25.27
C ASP A 153 1.05 22.58 -24.55
N ARG A 154 0.24 23.59 -24.83
CA ARG A 154 -1.11 23.72 -24.24
C ARG A 154 -2.05 22.57 -24.66
N LYS A 155 -1.91 22.02 -25.86
CA LYS A 155 -2.74 20.92 -26.35
C LYS A 155 -2.51 19.66 -25.55
N THR A 156 -1.25 19.29 -25.34
CA THR A 156 -0.84 18.12 -24.54
C THR A 156 -1.28 18.28 -23.08
N GLU A 157 -1.08 19.48 -22.50
CA GLU A 157 -1.51 19.80 -21.13
C GLU A 157 -3.03 19.63 -20.97
N LEU A 158 -3.81 20.20 -21.89
CA LEU A 158 -5.28 20.10 -21.86
C LEU A 158 -5.78 18.68 -22.10
N ALA A 159 -5.11 17.90 -22.96
CA ALA A 159 -5.47 16.50 -23.16
C ALA A 159 -5.33 15.68 -21.87
N ASN A 160 -4.22 15.84 -21.15
CA ASN A 160 -4.01 15.18 -19.86
C ASN A 160 -5.00 15.67 -18.77
N LEU A 161 -5.27 16.98 -18.68
CA LEU A 161 -6.29 17.52 -17.77
C LEU A 161 -7.69 16.98 -18.08
N SER A 162 -8.04 16.87 -19.36
CA SER A 162 -9.32 16.30 -19.78
C SER A 162 -9.44 14.83 -19.40
N ARG A 163 -8.36 14.03 -19.53
CA ARG A 163 -8.31 12.63 -19.09
C ARG A 163 -8.53 12.51 -17.59
N ALA A 164 -7.81 13.31 -16.79
CA ALA A 164 -7.93 13.33 -15.34
C ALA A 164 -9.35 13.70 -14.89
N ARG A 165 -9.93 14.76 -15.49
CA ARG A 165 -11.31 15.19 -15.22
C ARG A 165 -12.32 14.10 -15.59
N SER A 166 -12.16 13.49 -16.76
CA SER A 166 -13.07 12.44 -17.22
C SER A 166 -13.03 11.21 -16.32
N PHE A 167 -11.85 10.88 -15.75
CA PHE A 167 -11.73 9.81 -14.77
C PHE A 167 -12.49 10.14 -13.49
N ALA A 168 -12.29 11.32 -12.90
CA ALA A 168 -13.00 11.76 -11.70
C ALA A 168 -14.53 11.80 -11.90
N LEU A 169 -15.00 12.28 -13.06
CA LEU A 169 -16.42 12.26 -13.41
C LEU A 169 -16.96 10.84 -13.59
N GLY A 170 -16.16 9.94 -14.18
CA GLY A 170 -16.52 8.53 -14.32
C GLY A 170 -16.76 7.87 -12.96
N CYS A 171 -15.89 8.13 -11.98
CA CYS A 171 -16.10 7.71 -10.60
C CYS A 171 -17.41 8.27 -10.03
N ALA A 172 -17.66 9.57 -10.19
CA ALA A 172 -18.86 10.24 -9.67
C ALA A 172 -20.15 9.64 -10.21
N THR A 173 -20.19 9.33 -11.51
CA THR A 173 -21.40 8.82 -12.16
C THR A 173 -21.67 7.34 -11.91
N ARG A 174 -20.60 6.54 -11.78
CA ARG A 174 -20.74 5.07 -11.63
C ARG A 174 -20.83 4.61 -10.18
N HIS A 175 -20.26 5.38 -9.24
CA HIS A 175 -20.05 4.96 -7.86
C HIS A 175 -20.38 6.07 -6.83
N ALA A 176 -21.36 6.93 -7.12
CA ALA A 176 -21.73 8.07 -6.29
C ALA A 176 -21.92 7.72 -4.81
N GLU A 177 -22.59 6.60 -4.52
CA GLU A 177 -22.88 6.15 -3.15
C GLU A 177 -21.63 5.62 -2.42
N LEU A 178 -20.71 4.97 -3.16
CA LEU A 178 -19.53 4.36 -2.56
C LEU A 178 -18.41 5.38 -2.26
N LEU A 179 -18.23 6.39 -3.13
CA LEU A 179 -17.11 7.33 -3.05
C LEU A 179 -16.97 8.07 -1.72
N PRO A 180 -18.04 8.56 -1.06
CA PRO A 180 -17.93 9.22 0.24
C PRO A 180 -17.29 8.35 1.33
N HIS A 181 -17.40 7.02 1.18
CA HIS A 181 -16.97 6.02 2.15
C HIS A 181 -15.63 5.36 1.79
N MET A 182 -14.98 5.80 0.70
CA MET A 182 -13.66 5.32 0.25
C MET A 182 -12.54 6.08 0.96
N SER A 183 -12.25 5.70 2.20
CA SER A 183 -11.19 6.32 3.00
C SER A 183 -10.43 5.28 3.81
N THR A 184 -9.20 5.61 4.20
CA THR A 184 -8.39 4.76 5.09
C THR A 184 -9.07 4.57 6.46
N VAL A 185 -9.78 5.58 6.97
CA VAL A 185 -10.55 5.45 8.22
C VAL A 185 -11.67 4.42 8.08
N SER A 186 -12.42 4.45 6.98
CA SER A 186 -13.46 3.44 6.73
C SER A 186 -12.87 2.03 6.61
N MET A 187 -11.72 1.89 5.92
CA MET A 187 -11.01 0.61 5.82
C MET A 187 -10.49 0.12 7.18
N ALA A 188 -10.02 1.02 8.05
CA ALA A 188 -9.62 0.66 9.41
C ALA A 188 -10.81 0.17 10.26
N LYS A 189 -11.98 0.79 10.13
CA LYS A 189 -13.22 0.31 10.75
C LYS A 189 -13.63 -1.07 10.19
N ASP A 190 -13.45 -1.31 8.88
CA ASP A 190 -13.65 -2.63 8.26
C ASP A 190 -12.73 -3.70 8.86
N LEU A 191 -11.44 -3.37 9.05
CA LEU A 191 -10.49 -4.29 9.69
C LEU A 191 -10.95 -4.71 11.09
N ASP A 192 -11.53 -3.80 11.89
CA ASP A 192 -12.06 -4.16 13.21
C ASP A 192 -13.28 -5.09 13.10
N LEU A 193 -14.11 -4.95 12.07
CA LEU A 193 -15.18 -5.90 11.80
C LEU A 193 -14.64 -7.27 11.36
N VAL A 194 -13.59 -7.32 10.55
CA VAL A 194 -12.88 -8.57 10.22
C VAL A 194 -12.34 -9.23 11.50
N ARG A 195 -11.67 -8.47 12.37
CA ARG A 195 -11.22 -8.97 13.69
C ARG A 195 -12.37 -9.57 14.51
N LYS A 196 -13.50 -8.88 14.57
CA LYS A 196 -14.70 -9.36 15.30
C LYS A 196 -15.25 -10.64 14.68
N ALA A 197 -15.34 -10.70 13.36
CA ALA A 197 -15.84 -11.88 12.64
C ALA A 197 -14.90 -13.10 12.79
N LEU A 198 -13.60 -12.88 13.01
CA LEU A 198 -12.61 -13.90 13.37
C LEU A 198 -12.69 -14.32 14.84
N GLY A 199 -13.54 -13.70 15.67
CA GLY A 199 -13.62 -13.95 17.10
C GLY A 199 -12.37 -13.52 17.89
N ALA A 200 -11.52 -12.67 17.31
CA ALA A 200 -10.23 -12.32 17.87
C ALA A 200 -10.32 -11.08 18.80
N ALA A 201 -9.78 -11.17 20.02
CA ALA A 201 -9.67 -10.03 20.92
C ALA A 201 -8.68 -8.97 20.35
N ARG A 202 -7.58 -9.43 19.75
CA ARG A 202 -6.52 -8.63 19.13
C ARG A 202 -6.03 -9.31 17.86
N ILE A 203 -5.51 -8.51 16.90
CA ILE A 203 -4.88 -8.99 15.69
C ILE A 203 -3.37 -8.79 15.73
N ASN A 204 -2.65 -9.59 14.94
CA ASN A 204 -1.33 -9.24 14.46
C ASN A 204 -1.49 -8.64 13.05
N TYR A 205 -0.60 -7.76 12.65
CA TYR A 205 -0.70 -7.03 11.39
C TYR A 205 0.66 -6.97 10.69
N LEU A 206 0.66 -7.17 9.38
CA LEU A 206 1.81 -6.91 8.50
C LEU A 206 1.31 -6.09 7.31
N GLY A 207 1.78 -4.86 7.20
CA GLY A 207 1.42 -3.95 6.12
C GLY A 207 2.64 -3.51 5.34
N TYR A 208 2.53 -3.54 4.01
CA TYR A 208 3.51 -3.00 3.08
C TYR A 208 3.00 -1.68 2.50
N SER A 209 3.90 -0.71 2.27
CA SER A 209 3.56 0.50 1.52
C SER A 209 2.35 1.25 2.11
N TYR A 210 1.29 1.51 1.34
CA TYR A 210 0.04 2.05 1.86
C TYR A 210 -0.52 1.23 3.04
N GLY A 211 -0.31 -0.08 3.08
CA GLY A 211 -0.72 -0.92 4.20
C GLY A 211 -0.12 -0.48 5.54
N THR A 212 1.00 0.23 5.53
CA THR A 212 1.60 0.81 6.74
C THR A 212 0.77 1.97 7.27
N TYR A 213 0.25 2.83 6.37
CA TYR A 213 -0.65 3.91 6.74
C TYR A 213 -1.99 3.36 7.25
N LEU A 214 -2.56 2.36 6.56
CA LEU A 214 -3.76 1.67 7.03
C LEU A 214 -3.55 1.06 8.42
N GLY A 215 -2.41 0.40 8.67
CA GLY A 215 -2.06 -0.18 9.97
C GLY A 215 -1.91 0.88 11.06
N ALA A 216 -1.27 2.01 10.76
CA ALA A 216 -1.10 3.13 11.68
C ALA A 216 -2.45 3.79 12.04
N VAL A 217 -3.32 4.00 11.04
CA VAL A 217 -4.70 4.51 11.24
C VAL A 217 -5.54 3.52 12.06
N TYR A 218 -5.44 2.20 11.77
CA TYR A 218 -6.10 1.18 12.57
C TYR A 218 -5.64 1.22 14.03
N ALA A 219 -4.33 1.28 14.25
CA ALA A 219 -3.74 1.37 15.58
C ALA A 219 -4.16 2.65 16.33
N LYS A 220 -4.37 3.77 15.62
CA LYS A 220 -4.90 5.01 16.20
C LYS A 220 -6.33 4.86 16.70
N HIS A 221 -7.20 4.27 15.87
CA HIS A 221 -8.61 4.10 16.22
C HIS A 221 -8.88 2.95 17.18
N PHE A 222 -8.04 1.89 17.17
CA PHE A 222 -8.22 0.66 17.92
C PHE A 222 -6.95 0.20 18.63
N PRO A 223 -6.31 1.03 19.47
CA PRO A 223 -4.99 0.73 20.05
C PRO A 223 -4.98 -0.56 20.87
N GLY A 224 -6.05 -0.85 21.61
CA GLY A 224 -6.20 -2.07 22.40
C GLY A 224 -6.48 -3.34 21.59
N ARG A 225 -6.59 -3.23 20.24
CA ARG A 225 -6.90 -4.36 19.35
C ARG A 225 -5.69 -4.86 18.57
N VAL A 226 -4.54 -4.25 18.72
CA VAL A 226 -3.28 -4.69 18.13
C VAL A 226 -2.50 -5.52 19.16
N ARG A 227 -1.93 -6.65 18.71
CA ARG A 227 -1.01 -7.47 19.51
C ARG A 227 0.43 -7.25 19.05
N ARG A 228 0.69 -7.37 17.76
CA ARG A 228 1.97 -7.11 17.08
C ARG A 228 1.70 -6.44 15.75
N ALA A 229 2.53 -5.50 15.34
CA ALA A 229 2.43 -4.88 14.03
C ALA A 229 3.82 -4.73 13.39
N VAL A 230 3.91 -5.13 12.13
CA VAL A 230 5.07 -4.91 11.26
C VAL A 230 4.64 -3.97 10.16
N LEU A 231 5.36 -2.87 10.01
CA LEU A 231 5.12 -1.84 9.00
C LEU A 231 6.37 -1.73 8.13
N ASP A 232 6.25 -2.11 6.87
CA ASP A 232 7.38 -2.20 5.94
C ASP A 232 7.22 -1.23 4.77
N SER A 233 8.27 -0.46 4.51
CA SER A 233 8.28 0.58 3.46
C SER A 233 7.20 1.62 3.69
N VAL A 234 7.48 2.52 4.60
CA VAL A 234 6.48 3.25 5.37
C VAL A 234 6.07 4.55 4.72
N VAL A 235 4.77 4.73 4.52
CA VAL A 235 4.17 6.00 4.08
C VAL A 235 4.32 7.07 5.16
N ALA A 236 4.82 8.25 4.79
CA ALA A 236 4.91 9.43 5.66
C ALA A 236 3.51 9.97 5.99
N PRO A 237 2.98 9.78 7.22
CA PRO A 237 1.60 10.14 7.54
C PRO A 237 1.39 11.66 7.61
N ASP A 238 2.44 12.43 7.83
CA ASP A 238 2.43 13.89 7.87
C ASP A 238 2.44 14.52 6.47
N ARG A 239 2.68 13.72 5.40
CA ARG A 239 2.81 14.18 4.01
C ARG A 239 1.72 13.63 3.08
N VAL A 240 0.81 12.76 3.59
CA VAL A 240 -0.26 12.20 2.77
C VAL A 240 -1.17 13.33 2.24
N TRP A 241 -1.51 13.36 0.94
CA TRP A 241 -0.93 12.49 -0.09
C TRP A 241 -0.11 13.29 -1.09
N TYR A 242 -0.50 14.56 -1.34
CA TYR A 242 0.12 15.40 -2.37
C TYR A 242 1.64 15.58 -2.18
N ARG A 243 2.06 15.89 -0.95
CA ARG A 243 3.49 16.08 -0.64
C ARG A 243 4.29 14.78 -0.69
N ALA A 244 3.69 13.65 -0.32
CA ALA A 244 4.31 12.34 -0.44
C ALA A 244 4.56 11.99 -1.92
N ASN A 245 3.58 12.24 -2.79
CA ASN A 245 3.71 12.01 -4.23
C ASN A 245 4.75 12.93 -4.88
N LEU A 246 4.91 14.17 -4.43
CA LEU A 246 6.01 15.04 -4.89
C LEU A 246 7.39 14.51 -4.45
N ALA A 247 7.49 13.97 -3.24
CA ALA A 247 8.75 13.39 -2.74
C ALA A 247 9.15 12.12 -3.52
N GLN A 248 8.18 11.30 -3.91
CA GLN A 248 8.42 10.12 -4.76
C GLN A 248 9.13 10.45 -6.06
N ASN A 249 8.87 11.60 -6.68
CA ASN A 249 9.52 12.00 -7.92
C ASN A 249 11.04 12.00 -7.80
N LEU A 250 11.56 12.53 -6.67
CA LEU A 250 13.01 12.56 -6.41
C LEU A 250 13.57 11.14 -6.19
N GLY A 251 12.83 10.30 -5.47
CA GLY A 251 13.21 8.92 -5.22
C GLY A 251 13.27 8.09 -6.51
N PHE A 252 12.23 8.15 -7.34
CA PHE A 252 12.20 7.40 -8.59
C PHE A 252 13.24 7.86 -9.61
N ASP A 253 13.55 9.16 -9.66
CA ASP A 253 14.63 9.66 -10.50
C ASP A 253 16.00 9.17 -10.01
N ALA A 254 16.24 9.18 -8.69
CA ALA A 254 17.46 8.63 -8.11
C ALA A 254 17.60 7.13 -8.42
N ARG A 255 16.52 6.35 -8.36
CA ARG A 255 16.52 4.93 -8.73
C ARG A 255 16.73 4.72 -10.23
N HIS A 256 16.18 5.59 -11.08
CA HIS A 256 16.44 5.56 -12.52
C HIS A 256 17.93 5.82 -12.82
N LYS A 257 18.53 6.79 -12.16
CA LYS A 257 19.99 7.06 -12.24
C LYS A 257 20.82 5.88 -11.72
N ALA A 258 20.39 5.24 -10.64
CA ALA A 258 21.04 4.01 -10.16
C ALA A 258 20.94 2.87 -11.19
N PHE A 259 19.80 2.71 -11.87
CA PHE A 259 19.63 1.77 -12.97
C PHE A 259 20.58 2.08 -14.13
N THR A 260 20.66 3.32 -14.62
CA THR A 260 21.55 3.70 -15.73
C THR A 260 23.02 3.54 -15.35
N ALA A 261 23.41 3.80 -14.08
CA ALA A 261 24.74 3.53 -13.56
C ALA A 261 25.05 2.03 -13.53
N TRP A 262 24.08 1.20 -13.13
CA TRP A 262 24.21 -0.26 -13.17
C TRP A 262 24.37 -0.77 -14.61
N VAL A 263 23.61 -0.24 -15.58
CA VAL A 263 23.77 -0.55 -17.02
C VAL A 263 25.16 -0.17 -17.50
N ALA A 264 25.67 1.00 -17.15
CA ALA A 264 27.03 1.48 -17.48
C ALA A 264 28.11 0.57 -16.86
N LYS A 265 27.95 0.13 -15.61
CA LYS A 265 28.83 -0.86 -14.93
C LYS A 265 28.91 -2.16 -15.73
N HIS A 266 27.83 -2.56 -16.38
CA HIS A 266 27.74 -3.76 -17.21
C HIS A 266 27.87 -3.47 -18.74
N HIS A 267 28.67 -2.45 -19.10
CA HIS A 267 28.83 -1.98 -20.48
C HIS A 267 29.28 -3.06 -21.46
N THR A 268 30.04 -4.07 -21.02
CA THR A 268 30.47 -5.19 -21.88
C THR A 268 29.28 -6.05 -22.34
N THR A 269 28.22 -6.15 -21.53
CA THR A 269 26.98 -6.87 -21.85
C THR A 269 26.06 -6.01 -22.70
N TYR A 270 25.71 -4.82 -22.22
CA TYR A 270 24.67 -3.96 -22.83
C TYR A 270 25.20 -3.09 -23.97
N ARG A 271 26.51 -2.78 -24.01
CA ARG A 271 27.17 -1.97 -25.04
C ARG A 271 26.54 -0.59 -25.28
N LEU A 272 26.09 0.05 -24.18
CA LEU A 272 25.54 1.43 -24.18
C LEU A 272 26.55 2.46 -23.69
N GLY A 273 27.80 2.03 -23.38
CA GLY A 273 28.86 2.87 -22.82
C GLY A 273 29.07 2.61 -21.33
N SER A 274 30.24 3.03 -20.82
CA SER A 274 30.63 2.89 -19.41
C SER A 274 30.39 4.15 -18.57
N ASP A 275 29.89 5.22 -19.21
CA ASP A 275 29.53 6.48 -18.54
C ASP A 275 28.01 6.49 -18.24
N PRO A 276 27.59 6.55 -16.96
CA PRO A 276 26.18 6.59 -16.56
C PRO A 276 25.40 7.73 -17.23
N ALA A 277 26.00 8.92 -17.39
CA ALA A 277 25.34 10.07 -17.99
C ALA A 277 25.04 9.84 -19.48
N ARG A 278 25.92 9.15 -20.20
CA ARG A 278 25.68 8.75 -21.61
C ARG A 278 24.59 7.71 -21.71
N VAL A 279 24.52 6.75 -20.80
CA VAL A 279 23.46 5.75 -20.74
C VAL A 279 22.11 6.41 -20.44
N GLU A 280 22.06 7.34 -19.48
CA GLU A 280 20.86 8.12 -19.18
C GLU A 280 20.40 8.95 -20.39
N ALA A 281 21.32 9.65 -21.06
CA ALA A 281 21.03 10.41 -22.28
C ALA A 281 20.48 9.51 -23.41
N ALA A 282 20.99 8.28 -23.56
CA ALA A 282 20.49 7.31 -24.52
C ALA A 282 19.04 6.88 -24.20
N TRP A 283 18.68 6.77 -22.91
CA TRP A 283 17.30 6.49 -22.50
C TRP A 283 16.36 7.65 -22.88
N TYR A 284 16.75 8.91 -22.61
CA TYR A 284 15.95 10.07 -23.04
C TYR A 284 15.88 10.21 -24.58
N ALA A 285 16.93 9.82 -25.32
CA ALA A 285 16.87 9.74 -26.78
C ALA A 285 15.86 8.67 -27.27
N MET A 286 15.77 7.52 -26.58
CA MET A 286 14.73 6.53 -26.82
C MET A 286 13.34 7.13 -26.58
N ARG A 287 13.10 7.78 -25.43
CA ARG A 287 11.85 8.45 -25.11
C ARG A 287 11.45 9.47 -26.19
N ALA A 288 12.39 10.31 -26.62
CA ALA A 288 12.15 11.31 -27.66
C ALA A 288 11.82 10.66 -29.02
N SER A 289 12.37 9.49 -29.35
CA SER A 289 12.02 8.76 -30.56
C SER A 289 10.60 8.19 -30.52
N LEU A 290 10.16 7.70 -29.34
CA LEU A 290 8.81 7.18 -29.15
C LEU A 290 7.74 8.30 -29.17
N ALA A 291 8.11 9.52 -28.80
CA ALA A 291 7.23 10.67 -28.95
C ALA A 291 6.90 10.98 -30.43
N LYS A 292 7.82 10.65 -31.35
CA LYS A 292 7.63 10.83 -32.78
C LYS A 292 6.94 9.64 -33.46
N ALA A 293 7.28 8.44 -33.01
CA ALA A 293 6.76 7.18 -33.54
C ALA A 293 6.61 6.15 -32.44
N PRO A 294 5.41 6.00 -31.86
CA PRO A 294 5.13 5.00 -30.85
C PRO A 294 5.41 3.58 -31.34
N VAL A 295 5.98 2.73 -30.49
CA VAL A 295 6.30 1.34 -30.83
C VAL A 295 5.05 0.47 -30.76
N GLY A 296 4.79 -0.26 -31.86
CA GLY A 296 3.69 -1.22 -31.96
C GLY A 296 2.28 -0.61 -31.78
N GLY A 297 2.14 0.72 -31.79
CA GLY A 297 0.91 1.38 -31.42
C GLY A 297 0.56 1.25 -29.92
N GLU A 298 1.49 0.74 -29.13
CA GLU A 298 1.30 0.45 -27.69
C GLU A 298 2.19 1.31 -26.79
N ILE A 299 3.40 1.71 -27.23
CA ILE A 299 4.37 2.38 -26.36
C ILE A 299 4.71 3.76 -26.91
N GLY A 300 4.13 4.79 -26.32
CA GLY A 300 4.56 6.17 -26.42
C GLY A 300 5.43 6.58 -25.23
N PRO A 301 5.69 7.89 -25.02
CA PRO A 301 6.52 8.38 -23.92
C PRO A 301 5.98 8.02 -22.52
N ALA A 302 4.67 8.12 -22.31
CA ALA A 302 4.05 7.83 -21.02
C ALA A 302 4.11 6.33 -20.69
N GLU A 303 3.86 5.46 -21.68
CA GLU A 303 3.97 4.01 -21.53
C GLU A 303 5.42 3.57 -21.31
N LEU A 304 6.40 4.24 -21.94
CA LEU A 304 7.82 3.98 -21.70
C LEU A 304 8.21 4.28 -20.24
N GLU A 305 7.77 5.44 -19.73
CA GLU A 305 8.03 5.81 -18.33
C GLU A 305 7.42 4.78 -17.37
N ASP A 306 6.17 4.33 -17.61
CA ASP A 306 5.54 3.28 -16.82
C ASP A 306 6.27 1.93 -16.93
N THR A 307 6.83 1.60 -18.12
CA THR A 307 7.60 0.36 -18.31
C THR A 307 8.85 0.33 -17.44
N PHE A 308 9.52 1.46 -17.26
CA PHE A 308 10.76 1.54 -16.48
C PHE A 308 10.54 1.86 -14.99
N LEU A 309 9.37 2.36 -14.61
CA LEU A 309 9.03 2.71 -13.22
C LEU A 309 9.18 1.53 -12.25
N PRO A 310 8.77 0.27 -12.56
CA PRO A 310 8.96 -0.90 -11.70
C PRO A 310 10.41 -1.18 -11.33
N GLY A 311 11.38 -0.78 -12.15
CA GLY A 311 12.81 -0.83 -11.81
C GLY A 311 13.19 0.08 -10.63
N GLY A 312 12.38 1.08 -10.32
CA GLY A 312 12.52 1.91 -9.12
C GLY A 312 11.96 1.27 -7.85
N TYR A 313 11.03 0.33 -8.00
CA TYR A 313 10.51 -0.46 -6.88
C TYR A 313 11.41 -1.67 -6.56
N TYR A 314 11.96 -2.32 -7.59
CA TYR A 314 12.73 -3.54 -7.40
C TYR A 314 13.86 -3.67 -8.43
N ASN A 315 15.09 -3.70 -7.95
CA ASN A 315 16.28 -3.80 -8.82
C ASN A 315 16.39 -5.16 -9.53
N GLY A 316 15.71 -6.19 -9.08
CA GLY A 316 15.63 -7.49 -9.76
C GLY A 316 15.01 -7.41 -11.17
N PHE A 317 14.30 -6.33 -11.49
CA PHE A 317 13.77 -6.07 -12.84
C PHE A 317 14.80 -5.41 -13.78
N TRP A 318 15.89 -4.85 -13.25
CA TRP A 318 16.89 -4.15 -14.03
C TRP A 318 17.47 -4.94 -15.21
N PRO A 319 17.80 -6.26 -15.05
CA PRO A 319 18.33 -7.03 -16.16
C PRO A 319 17.40 -7.08 -17.39
N TYR A 320 16.10 -7.23 -17.17
CA TYR A 320 15.06 -7.31 -18.21
C TYR A 320 14.86 -5.95 -18.89
N LEU A 321 14.77 -4.89 -18.10
CA LEU A 321 14.66 -3.51 -18.59
C LEU A 321 15.91 -3.10 -19.39
N ALA A 322 17.10 -3.51 -18.95
CA ALA A 322 18.35 -3.20 -19.64
C ALA A 322 18.50 -3.95 -20.97
N ASP A 323 18.07 -5.21 -21.03
CA ASP A 323 18.06 -5.97 -22.29
C ASP A 323 17.14 -5.31 -23.32
N ALA A 324 15.90 -4.94 -22.90
CA ALA A 324 14.95 -4.24 -23.76
C ALA A 324 15.48 -2.87 -24.22
N PHE A 325 16.07 -2.11 -23.31
CA PHE A 325 16.68 -0.83 -23.59
C PHE A 325 17.85 -0.97 -24.59
N ALA A 326 18.76 -1.91 -24.35
CA ALA A 326 19.91 -2.14 -25.22
C ALA A 326 19.51 -2.63 -26.61
N ALA A 327 18.52 -3.51 -26.73
CA ALA A 327 17.99 -4.00 -28.00
C ALA A 327 17.43 -2.83 -28.84
N PHE A 328 16.60 -1.99 -28.24
CA PHE A 328 16.05 -0.81 -28.90
C PHE A 328 17.11 0.23 -29.25
N ALA A 329 17.97 0.61 -28.33
CA ALA A 329 18.94 1.70 -28.54
C ALA A 329 19.99 1.36 -29.60
N ARG A 330 20.40 0.09 -29.69
CA ARG A 330 21.47 -0.37 -30.57
C ARG A 330 20.97 -0.83 -31.97
N ALA A 331 19.85 -1.50 -32.01
CA ALA A 331 19.36 -2.18 -33.21
C ALA A 331 17.95 -1.77 -33.64
N ARG A 332 17.29 -0.89 -32.87
CA ARG A 332 15.86 -0.57 -33.06
C ARG A 332 14.97 -1.81 -32.99
N ASP A 333 15.46 -2.86 -32.31
CA ASP A 333 14.67 -4.04 -32.04
C ASP A 333 13.63 -3.72 -30.95
N THR A 334 12.36 -3.75 -31.34
CA THR A 334 11.22 -3.37 -30.51
C THR A 334 10.61 -4.55 -29.74
N GLY A 335 10.95 -5.79 -30.12
CA GLY A 335 10.37 -7.00 -29.53
C GLY A 335 10.55 -7.04 -28.02
N PRO A 336 11.79 -6.98 -27.49
CA PRO A 336 12.00 -7.01 -26.04
C PRO A 336 11.34 -5.84 -25.27
N LEU A 337 11.21 -4.66 -25.91
CA LEU A 337 10.54 -3.51 -25.28
C LEU A 337 9.03 -3.76 -25.15
N LEU A 338 8.40 -4.35 -26.16
CA LEU A 338 6.98 -4.74 -26.11
C LEU A 338 6.74 -5.83 -25.06
N GLU A 339 7.66 -6.80 -24.93
CA GLU A 339 7.56 -7.86 -23.93
C GLU A 339 7.58 -7.29 -22.49
N VAL A 340 8.57 -6.42 -22.17
CA VAL A 340 8.65 -5.84 -20.82
C VAL A 340 7.52 -4.85 -20.55
N TYR A 341 7.02 -4.11 -21.55
CA TYR A 341 5.84 -3.27 -21.42
C TYR A 341 4.62 -4.10 -21.03
N ARG A 342 4.34 -5.16 -21.78
CA ARG A 342 3.19 -6.05 -21.48
C ARG A 342 3.31 -6.75 -20.13
N ALA A 343 4.54 -7.01 -19.69
CA ALA A 343 4.81 -7.67 -18.43
C ALA A 343 4.75 -6.73 -17.22
N PHE A 344 5.12 -5.45 -17.37
CA PHE A 344 5.35 -4.54 -16.24
C PHE A 344 4.45 -3.30 -16.23
N ALA A 345 3.84 -2.93 -17.37
CA ALA A 345 3.16 -1.64 -17.49
C ALA A 345 1.80 -1.68 -18.18
N ALA A 346 1.48 -2.75 -18.92
CA ALA A 346 0.16 -2.90 -19.51
C ALA A 346 -0.88 -3.13 -18.39
N VAL A 347 -1.91 -2.28 -18.40
CA VAL A 347 -2.94 -2.28 -17.35
C VAL A 347 -4.15 -3.06 -17.82
N ASP A 348 -4.51 -4.09 -17.06
CA ASP A 348 -5.73 -4.88 -17.26
C ASP A 348 -6.90 -4.38 -16.37
N LYS A 349 -8.00 -5.12 -16.33
CA LYS A 349 -9.17 -4.77 -15.50
C LYS A 349 -8.86 -4.76 -14.00
N GLU A 350 -7.96 -5.62 -13.53
CA GLU A 350 -7.55 -5.65 -12.12
C GLU A 350 -6.73 -4.41 -11.79
N GLY A 351 -5.80 -4.01 -12.67
CA GLY A 351 -5.05 -2.78 -12.55
C GLY A 351 -5.92 -1.52 -12.63
N GLU A 352 -6.93 -1.48 -13.53
CA GLU A 352 -7.90 -0.37 -13.59
C GLU A 352 -8.75 -0.28 -12.32
N ASN A 353 -9.14 -1.40 -11.73
CA ASN A 353 -9.80 -1.44 -10.41
C ASN A 353 -8.86 -0.91 -9.33
N ALA A 354 -7.63 -1.40 -9.27
CA ALA A 354 -6.63 -0.95 -8.30
C ALA A 354 -6.41 0.57 -8.38
N TYR A 355 -6.28 1.13 -9.59
CA TYR A 355 -6.16 2.57 -9.78
C TYR A 355 -7.42 3.35 -9.38
N SER A 356 -8.61 2.80 -9.64
CA SER A 356 -9.87 3.42 -9.23
C SER A 356 -9.94 3.56 -7.71
N VAL A 357 -9.54 2.52 -6.98
CA VAL A 357 -9.46 2.54 -5.51
C VAL A 357 -8.35 3.46 -5.02
N TYR A 358 -7.17 3.42 -5.66
CA TYR A 358 -6.06 4.32 -5.35
C TYR A 358 -6.50 5.79 -5.38
N ALA A 359 -7.10 6.22 -6.48
CA ALA A 359 -7.58 7.59 -6.62
C ALA A 359 -8.68 7.92 -5.60
N ALA A 360 -9.66 7.01 -5.41
CA ALA A 360 -10.77 7.24 -4.50
C ALA A 360 -10.28 7.44 -3.05
N VAL A 361 -9.35 6.62 -2.58
CA VAL A 361 -8.82 6.69 -1.22
C VAL A 361 -7.95 7.92 -1.05
N GLN A 362 -6.98 8.14 -1.92
CA GLN A 362 -6.05 9.27 -1.77
C GLN A 362 -6.73 10.63 -1.90
N CYS A 363 -7.68 10.77 -2.85
CA CYS A 363 -8.41 12.02 -3.01
C CYS A 363 -9.40 12.29 -1.86
N ARG A 364 -9.81 11.23 -1.12
CA ARG A 364 -10.72 11.33 0.02
C ARG A 364 -10.01 11.55 1.35
N ASP A 365 -8.87 10.91 1.57
CA ASP A 365 -8.17 10.90 2.87
C ASP A 365 -7.58 12.25 3.29
N ALA A 366 -7.23 13.10 2.33
CA ALA A 366 -6.64 14.41 2.60
C ALA A 366 -6.91 15.40 1.46
N ALA A 367 -6.83 16.68 1.78
CA ALA A 367 -7.00 17.75 0.81
C ALA A 367 -5.84 17.81 -0.20
N TRP A 368 -6.17 17.92 -1.48
CA TRP A 368 -5.28 18.17 -2.58
C TRP A 368 -5.47 19.60 -3.12
N PRO A 369 -4.43 20.25 -3.67
CA PRO A 369 -4.60 21.56 -4.29
C PRO A 369 -5.65 21.51 -5.41
N ARG A 370 -6.63 22.42 -5.36
CA ARG A 370 -7.73 22.49 -6.34
C ARG A 370 -7.43 23.44 -7.51
N ASN A 371 -6.22 23.97 -7.56
CA ASN A 371 -5.76 24.87 -8.60
C ASN A 371 -4.63 24.23 -9.40
N TRP A 372 -4.83 24.07 -10.71
CA TRP A 372 -3.81 23.51 -11.61
C TRP A 372 -2.53 24.34 -11.64
N GLY A 373 -2.58 25.65 -11.44
CA GLY A 373 -1.41 26.51 -11.36
C GLY A 373 -0.42 26.05 -10.27
N THR A 374 -0.92 25.66 -9.10
CA THR A 374 -0.11 25.08 -8.01
C THR A 374 0.57 23.77 -8.45
N TRP A 375 -0.19 22.85 -9.01
CA TRP A 375 0.36 21.59 -9.53
C TRP A 375 1.46 21.81 -10.57
N ARG A 376 1.19 22.72 -11.50
CA ARG A 376 2.12 23.06 -12.58
C ARG A 376 3.41 23.66 -12.06
N LEU A 377 3.34 24.54 -11.05
CA LEU A 377 4.51 25.16 -10.43
C LEU A 377 5.34 24.11 -9.68
N ASP A 378 4.70 23.32 -8.82
CA ASP A 378 5.38 22.34 -7.97
C ASP A 378 6.02 21.22 -8.82
N ASN A 379 5.31 20.72 -9.84
CA ASN A 379 5.84 19.67 -10.71
C ASN A 379 6.92 20.19 -11.68
N ARG A 380 6.88 21.45 -12.09
CA ARG A 380 8.02 22.06 -12.82
C ARG A 380 9.26 22.14 -11.95
N ALA A 381 9.11 22.57 -10.70
CA ALA A 381 10.23 22.65 -9.76
C ALA A 381 10.79 21.24 -9.44
N ALA A 382 9.92 20.23 -9.30
CA ALA A 382 10.33 18.84 -9.10
C ALA A 382 11.01 18.27 -10.37
N HIS A 383 10.44 18.48 -11.56
CA HIS A 383 10.95 18.00 -12.84
C HIS A 383 12.34 18.54 -13.18
N ALA A 384 12.62 19.80 -12.80
CA ALA A 384 13.95 20.39 -12.99
C ALA A 384 15.07 19.62 -12.26
N LYS A 385 14.73 18.86 -11.20
CA LYS A 385 15.66 18.05 -10.39
C LYS A 385 15.51 16.55 -10.66
N ALA A 386 14.33 16.11 -11.05
CA ALA A 386 13.92 14.72 -11.18
C ALA A 386 13.06 14.52 -12.44
N PRO A 387 13.66 14.53 -13.64
CA PRO A 387 12.91 14.51 -14.89
C PRO A 387 12.27 13.16 -15.23
N PHE A 388 12.71 12.05 -14.68
CA PHE A 388 12.34 10.69 -15.12
C PHE A 388 10.83 10.46 -15.20
N SER A 389 10.09 10.62 -14.11
CA SER A 389 8.64 10.30 -14.08
C SER A 389 7.76 11.38 -13.45
N THR A 390 8.31 12.57 -13.18
CA THR A 390 7.59 13.61 -12.43
C THR A 390 6.26 13.99 -13.07
N TRP A 391 6.22 14.24 -14.37
CA TRP A 391 4.98 14.63 -15.03
C TRP A 391 4.02 13.44 -15.19
N ASN A 392 4.52 12.24 -15.41
CA ASN A 392 3.68 11.05 -15.43
C ASN A 392 3.00 10.84 -14.06
N ASN A 393 3.77 10.99 -12.98
CA ASN A 393 3.23 10.95 -11.61
C ASN A 393 2.20 12.07 -11.35
N ALA A 394 2.45 13.28 -11.84
CA ALA A 394 1.49 14.37 -11.75
C ALA A 394 0.15 14.01 -12.39
N TRP A 395 0.16 13.47 -13.61
CA TRP A 395 -1.05 13.06 -14.32
C TRP A 395 -1.75 11.86 -13.70
N TYR A 396 -0.99 10.92 -13.14
CA TYR A 396 -1.54 9.79 -12.40
C TYR A 396 -2.38 10.26 -11.19
N ASN A 397 -1.96 11.33 -10.55
CA ASN A 397 -2.66 11.88 -9.38
C ASN A 397 -3.64 13.03 -9.71
N ALA A 398 -3.61 13.56 -10.93
CA ALA A 398 -4.43 14.69 -11.34
C ALA A 398 -5.96 14.51 -11.22
N PRO A 399 -6.56 13.30 -11.19
CA PRO A 399 -7.97 13.15 -10.86
C PRO A 399 -8.36 13.79 -9.52
N CYS A 400 -7.45 13.87 -8.53
CA CYS A 400 -7.72 14.51 -7.24
C CYS A 400 -7.97 16.03 -7.36
N LEU A 401 -7.47 16.69 -8.41
CA LEU A 401 -7.80 18.08 -8.73
C LEU A 401 -9.31 18.27 -8.99
N PHE A 402 -9.96 17.26 -9.56
CA PHE A 402 -11.37 17.28 -10.00
C PHE A 402 -12.27 16.37 -9.15
N TRP A 403 -11.74 15.81 -8.04
CA TRP A 403 -12.46 14.79 -7.27
C TRP A 403 -13.79 15.35 -6.72
N PRO A 404 -14.91 14.62 -6.90
CA PRO A 404 -16.25 15.16 -6.62
C PRO A 404 -16.61 15.14 -5.14
N VAL A 405 -15.92 14.34 -4.33
CA VAL A 405 -16.21 14.20 -2.89
C VAL A 405 -15.24 15.07 -2.09
N ALA A 406 -15.76 15.74 -1.06
CA ALA A 406 -14.94 16.55 -0.16
C ALA A 406 -13.88 15.69 0.54
N PRO A 407 -12.65 16.17 0.71
CA PRO A 407 -11.63 15.45 1.46
C PRO A 407 -11.96 15.38 2.94
N LEU A 408 -11.41 14.38 3.62
CA LEU A 408 -11.37 14.32 5.08
C LEU A 408 -10.14 15.08 5.60
N ASP A 409 -10.14 15.33 6.91
CA ASP A 409 -8.93 15.75 7.59
C ASP A 409 -7.96 14.58 7.69
N ARG A 410 -6.69 14.87 7.48
CA ARG A 410 -5.61 13.89 7.62
C ARG A 410 -5.60 13.29 9.03
N THR A 411 -5.55 11.97 9.14
CA THR A 411 -5.46 11.31 10.45
C THR A 411 -4.08 11.55 11.07
N ASP A 412 -4.06 12.14 12.27
CA ASP A 412 -2.87 12.13 13.12
C ASP A 412 -2.68 10.75 13.71
N VAL A 413 -1.63 10.03 13.30
CA VAL A 413 -1.32 8.68 13.76
C VAL A 413 -0.52 8.63 15.06
N THR A 414 -0.18 9.78 15.66
CA THR A 414 0.54 9.84 16.94
C THR A 414 -0.16 8.98 18.00
N ASN A 415 0.57 8.01 18.57
CA ASN A 415 -0.01 7.03 19.47
C ASN A 415 1.02 6.46 20.45
N ASP A 416 0.69 6.51 21.74
CA ASP A 416 1.47 5.96 22.85
C ASP A 416 0.80 4.74 23.50
N LYS A 417 -0.37 4.31 23.01
CA LYS A 417 -1.20 3.24 23.58
C LYS A 417 -1.11 1.93 22.80
N VAL A 418 -0.42 1.90 21.66
CA VAL A 418 -0.20 0.65 20.92
C VAL A 418 0.99 -0.11 21.48
N PRO A 419 0.98 -1.45 21.41
CA PRO A 419 2.20 -2.23 21.65
C PRO A 419 3.33 -1.73 20.74
N PRO A 420 4.61 -1.90 21.15
CA PRO A 420 5.73 -1.53 20.30
C PRO A 420 5.65 -2.17 18.92
N VAL A 421 5.80 -1.36 17.87
CA VAL A 421 5.66 -1.72 16.46
C VAL A 421 7.06 -1.93 15.85
N LEU A 422 7.23 -2.95 15.02
CA LEU A 422 8.43 -3.12 14.19
C LEU A 422 8.24 -2.36 12.87
N ILE A 423 9.15 -1.44 12.58
CA ILE A 423 9.19 -0.66 11.34
C ILE A 423 10.41 -1.12 10.55
N LEU A 424 10.22 -1.37 9.25
CA LEU A 424 11.27 -1.74 8.32
C LEU A 424 11.32 -0.75 7.17
N GLN A 425 12.54 -0.37 6.76
CA GLN A 425 12.72 0.62 5.70
C GLN A 425 14.05 0.46 5.00
N ALA A 426 14.06 0.58 3.67
CA ALA A 426 15.28 0.76 2.89
C ALA A 426 15.62 2.27 2.77
N THR A 427 16.91 2.63 2.77
CA THR A 427 17.32 4.05 2.70
C THR A 427 16.98 4.71 1.38
N ASP A 428 17.01 3.94 0.27
CA ASP A 428 16.84 4.46 -1.09
C ASP A 428 15.50 4.03 -1.71
N ASP A 429 14.50 3.72 -0.87
CA ASP A 429 13.14 3.40 -1.31
C ASP A 429 12.51 4.64 -1.98
N ALA A 430 12.18 4.50 -3.26
CA ALA A 430 11.58 5.57 -4.05
C ALA A 430 10.10 5.80 -3.76
N ALA A 431 9.37 4.72 -3.50
CA ALA A 431 7.90 4.77 -3.35
C ALA A 431 7.50 5.31 -1.97
N THR A 432 8.30 5.00 -0.96
CA THR A 432 8.14 5.48 0.42
C THR A 432 9.49 5.94 0.95
N PRO A 433 9.88 7.21 0.68
CA PRO A 433 11.18 7.73 1.10
C PRO A 433 11.45 7.59 2.59
N TYR A 434 12.72 7.34 2.94
CA TYR A 434 13.21 7.02 4.28
C TYR A 434 12.69 7.92 5.40
N GLU A 435 12.53 9.22 5.13
CA GLU A 435 12.02 10.19 6.11
C GLU A 435 10.60 9.86 6.59
N GLY A 436 9.84 9.11 5.78
CA GLY A 436 8.52 8.62 6.17
C GLY A 436 8.59 7.63 7.34
N ALA A 437 9.54 6.71 7.31
CA ALA A 437 9.76 5.76 8.40
C ALA A 437 10.22 6.46 9.68
N VAL A 438 11.11 7.45 9.57
CA VAL A 438 11.54 8.27 10.72
C VAL A 438 10.35 9.03 11.31
N SER A 439 9.46 9.58 10.47
CA SER A 439 8.23 10.26 10.91
C SER A 439 7.29 9.32 11.68
N VAL A 440 7.04 8.11 11.15
CA VAL A 440 6.21 7.10 11.83
C VAL A 440 6.86 6.59 13.12
N HIS A 441 8.17 6.37 13.10
CA HIS A 441 8.91 5.94 14.29
C HIS A 441 8.76 6.94 15.45
N ARG A 442 8.81 8.25 15.14
CA ARG A 442 8.54 9.31 16.13
C ARG A 442 7.08 9.36 16.57
N ALA A 443 6.14 9.11 15.66
CA ALA A 443 4.71 9.17 15.95
C ALA A 443 4.21 7.97 16.78
N LEU A 444 4.76 6.77 16.55
CA LEU A 444 4.38 5.55 17.29
C LEU A 444 5.39 5.29 18.41
N ARG A 445 5.09 5.82 19.59
CA ARG A 445 5.98 5.71 20.75
C ARG A 445 6.29 4.24 21.07
N GLY A 446 7.58 3.94 21.25
CA GLY A 446 8.04 2.59 21.55
C GLY A 446 8.23 1.69 20.35
N SER A 447 7.94 2.14 19.12
CA SER A 447 8.31 1.41 17.90
C SER A 447 9.82 1.19 17.80
N ARG A 448 10.23 0.30 16.91
CA ARG A 448 11.65 0.08 16.56
C ARG A 448 11.79 0.13 15.06
N LEU A 449 12.75 0.93 14.60
CA LEU A 449 13.08 1.10 13.19
C LEU A 449 14.34 0.30 12.83
N VAL A 450 14.17 -0.66 11.93
CA VAL A 450 15.27 -1.43 11.30
C VAL A 450 15.46 -0.95 9.87
N VAL A 451 16.68 -0.60 9.52
CA VAL A 451 17.01 0.03 8.23
C VAL A 451 17.87 -0.88 7.38
N GLU A 452 17.45 -1.12 6.13
CA GLU A 452 18.32 -1.68 5.09
C GLU A 452 19.17 -0.57 4.48
N GLN A 453 20.44 -0.50 4.89
CA GLN A 453 21.36 0.56 4.49
C GLN A 453 21.86 0.35 3.05
N GLY A 454 21.71 1.38 2.20
CA GLY A 454 22.04 1.30 0.77
C GLY A 454 21.05 0.45 -0.05
N GLY A 455 19.94 0.00 0.56
CA GLY A 455 18.88 -0.71 -0.12
C GLY A 455 17.95 0.25 -0.86
N GLY A 456 17.55 -0.12 -2.07
CA GLY A 456 16.63 0.68 -2.89
C GLY A 456 15.40 -0.10 -3.36
N ASN A 457 15.16 -1.27 -2.78
CA ASN A 457 13.95 -2.04 -3.04
C ASN A 457 12.83 -1.56 -2.11
N HIS A 458 11.64 -1.44 -2.66
CA HIS A 458 10.42 -1.19 -1.92
C HIS A 458 9.91 -2.49 -1.30
N ALA A 459 9.61 -2.54 -0.01
CA ALA A 459 9.35 -3.72 0.78
C ALA A 459 10.58 -4.64 0.98
N THR A 460 11.01 -4.71 2.22
CA THR A 460 12.26 -5.36 2.63
C THR A 460 12.05 -6.66 3.40
N SER A 461 10.88 -6.85 4.03
CA SER A 461 10.56 -8.05 4.80
C SER A 461 10.13 -9.20 3.90
N LEU A 462 10.57 -10.40 4.24
CA LEU A 462 10.25 -11.64 3.50
C LEU A 462 10.69 -11.59 2.02
N SER A 463 11.66 -10.72 1.73
CA SER A 463 12.23 -10.51 0.40
C SER A 463 13.51 -11.30 0.14
N GLY A 464 14.01 -12.04 1.15
CA GLY A 464 15.25 -12.81 1.09
C GLY A 464 16.48 -12.12 1.66
N ASN A 465 16.33 -10.91 2.27
CA ASN A 465 17.37 -10.33 3.11
C ASN A 465 17.32 -10.96 4.51
N ALA A 466 18.20 -11.93 4.77
CA ALA A 466 18.17 -12.70 6.01
C ALA A 466 18.27 -11.87 7.31
N CYS A 467 18.87 -10.67 7.25
CA CYS A 467 18.92 -9.76 8.40
C CYS A 467 17.55 -9.14 8.65
N MET A 468 16.92 -8.57 7.63
CA MET A 468 15.56 -7.99 7.72
C MET A 468 14.54 -9.06 8.10
N ASP A 469 14.58 -10.24 7.45
CA ASP A 469 13.66 -11.35 7.68
C ASP A 469 13.75 -11.89 9.11
N ARG A 470 14.95 -11.90 9.71
CA ARG A 470 15.16 -12.31 11.10
C ARG A 470 14.44 -11.37 12.08
N HIS A 471 14.52 -10.05 11.89
CA HIS A 471 13.81 -9.10 12.74
C HIS A 471 12.29 -9.32 12.71
N VAL A 472 11.75 -9.61 11.52
CA VAL A 472 10.32 -9.93 11.37
C VAL A 472 9.97 -11.24 12.06
N THR A 473 10.75 -12.29 11.84
CA THR A 473 10.47 -13.62 12.40
C THR A 473 10.63 -13.65 13.91
N ASP A 474 11.67 -13.04 14.47
CA ASP A 474 11.86 -12.92 15.93
C ASP A 474 10.71 -12.15 16.57
N TYR A 475 10.32 -11.03 15.98
CA TYR A 475 9.21 -10.23 16.50
C TYR A 475 7.87 -10.97 16.40
N LEU A 476 7.57 -11.61 15.28
CA LEU A 476 6.34 -12.39 15.15
C LEU A 476 6.36 -13.63 16.07
N ALA A 477 7.49 -14.30 16.27
CA ALA A 477 7.59 -15.48 17.12
C ALA A 477 7.43 -15.13 18.62
N THR A 478 8.16 -14.13 19.09
CA THR A 478 8.33 -13.89 20.54
C THR A 478 7.92 -12.50 21.00
N GLY A 479 7.76 -11.53 20.07
CA GLY A 479 7.60 -10.11 20.39
C GLY A 479 8.93 -9.39 20.61
N LYS A 480 10.07 -10.07 20.39
CA LYS A 480 11.40 -9.48 20.58
C LYS A 480 11.68 -8.43 19.50
N LEU A 481 12.02 -7.25 19.94
CA LEU A 481 12.43 -6.11 19.11
C LEU A 481 13.93 -5.81 19.33
N PRO A 482 14.61 -5.14 18.39
CA PRO A 482 15.95 -4.64 18.65
C PRO A 482 15.94 -3.66 19.85
N PRO A 483 17.08 -3.52 20.57
CA PRO A 483 17.20 -2.51 21.63
C PRO A 483 16.99 -1.11 21.03
N ALA A 484 16.47 -0.19 21.84
CA ALA A 484 16.34 1.21 21.42
C ALA A 484 17.73 1.82 21.24
N ALA A 485 17.94 2.51 20.11
CA ALA A 485 19.16 3.28 19.91
C ALA A 485 19.14 4.58 20.73
N ALA A 486 20.32 5.00 21.19
CA ALA A 486 20.46 6.24 21.94
C ALA A 486 20.24 7.50 21.07
N THR A 487 20.44 7.41 19.75
CA THR A 487 20.44 8.53 18.80
C THR A 487 19.14 8.72 18.01
N GLY A 488 18.13 7.85 18.16
CA GLY A 488 16.73 8.11 17.79
C GLY A 488 16.36 8.13 16.30
N GLU A 489 17.24 7.75 15.35
CA GLU A 489 16.87 7.70 13.93
C GLU A 489 16.59 6.27 13.44
N ALA A 490 17.39 5.28 13.87
CA ALA A 490 17.18 3.87 13.61
C ALA A 490 17.71 3.04 14.77
N ASP A 491 17.07 1.92 15.08
CA ASP A 491 17.42 1.04 16.20
C ASP A 491 18.34 -0.11 15.77
N ALA A 492 18.29 -0.49 14.49
CA ALA A 492 19.18 -1.50 13.91
C ALA A 492 19.40 -1.26 12.41
N PHE A 493 20.52 -1.76 11.91
CA PHE A 493 20.90 -1.67 10.50
C PHE A 493 21.18 -3.06 9.94
N CYS A 494 20.71 -3.27 8.73
CA CYS A 494 21.02 -4.43 7.90
C CYS A 494 21.70 -3.96 6.61
N ALA A 495 22.70 -4.68 6.14
CA ALA A 495 23.29 -4.42 4.84
C ALA A 495 22.31 -4.79 3.73
N THR A 496 22.35 -4.05 2.63
CA THR A 496 21.57 -4.37 1.44
C THR A 496 22.04 -5.69 0.80
N GLY A 497 21.14 -6.32 0.06
CA GLY A 497 21.43 -7.51 -0.74
C GLY A 497 22.40 -7.22 -1.89
N LYS A 498 22.83 -8.29 -2.59
CA LYS A 498 23.68 -8.13 -3.78
C LYS A 498 22.88 -7.53 -4.93
N GLU A 499 23.55 -6.67 -5.70
CA GLU A 499 22.99 -6.18 -6.96
C GLU A 499 22.64 -7.35 -7.92
N PRO A 500 21.59 -7.19 -8.76
CA PRO A 500 21.28 -8.18 -9.78
C PRO A 500 22.43 -8.32 -10.77
N LYS A 501 22.52 -9.49 -11.40
CA LYS A 501 23.46 -9.73 -12.51
C LYS A 501 22.72 -9.64 -13.84
N PRO A 502 23.39 -9.23 -14.94
CA PRO A 502 22.83 -9.34 -16.28
C PRO A 502 22.31 -10.75 -16.57
N LEU A 503 21.28 -10.85 -17.40
CA LEU A 503 20.75 -12.12 -17.85
C LEU A 503 21.81 -12.88 -18.66
N LYS A 504 21.80 -14.21 -18.56
CA LYS A 504 22.65 -15.04 -19.41
C LYS A 504 22.16 -14.95 -20.87
N PRO A 505 23.06 -15.01 -21.86
CA PRO A 505 22.66 -15.08 -23.27
C PRO A 505 21.66 -16.23 -23.50
N GLY A 506 20.53 -15.95 -24.13
CA GLY A 506 19.47 -16.92 -24.39
C GLY A 506 18.43 -17.11 -23.28
N ALA A 507 18.59 -16.48 -22.11
CA ALA A 507 17.63 -16.54 -21.01
C ALA A 507 16.40 -15.61 -21.19
N ARG A 508 16.02 -15.30 -22.43
CA ARG A 508 14.99 -14.29 -22.78
C ARG A 508 13.54 -14.70 -22.55
N THR A 509 13.27 -15.87 -21.99
CA THR A 509 11.90 -16.36 -21.82
C THR A 509 11.49 -16.33 -20.35
N GLY A 510 10.71 -15.32 -19.98
CA GLY A 510 10.00 -15.25 -18.71
C GLY A 510 10.46 -14.11 -17.80
N LEU A 511 9.48 -13.54 -17.08
CA LEU A 511 9.71 -12.71 -15.89
C LEU A 511 10.64 -13.45 -14.91
N PRO A 512 11.34 -12.74 -13.99
CA PRO A 512 12.15 -13.36 -12.94
C PRO A 512 11.39 -14.52 -12.32
N ASP A 513 12.02 -15.70 -12.25
CA ASP A 513 11.41 -16.88 -11.65
C ASP A 513 10.76 -16.51 -10.31
N ALA A 514 9.51 -16.96 -10.11
CA ALA A 514 8.76 -16.78 -8.88
C ALA A 514 9.52 -17.30 -7.63
N ASP A 515 10.55 -18.11 -7.83
CA ASP A 515 11.40 -18.69 -6.81
C ASP A 515 12.26 -17.68 -6.03
N ARG A 516 12.36 -16.43 -6.50
CA ARG A 516 13.01 -15.37 -5.73
C ARG A 516 11.95 -14.64 -4.92
N ALA A 517 12.01 -14.76 -3.59
CA ALA A 517 11.07 -14.15 -2.65
C ALA A 517 10.79 -12.66 -2.96
N GLY A 518 11.82 -11.90 -3.33
CA GLY A 518 11.67 -10.51 -3.75
C GLY A 518 10.82 -10.34 -5.01
N ALA A 519 11.01 -11.15 -6.06
CA ALA A 519 10.21 -11.07 -7.28
C ALA A 519 8.73 -11.45 -7.02
N ALA A 520 8.50 -12.48 -6.22
CA ALA A 520 7.15 -12.89 -5.81
C ALA A 520 6.44 -11.78 -5.01
N LEU A 521 7.14 -11.16 -4.05
CA LEU A 521 6.62 -10.05 -3.26
C LEU A 521 6.23 -8.88 -4.17
N HIS A 522 7.10 -8.48 -5.11
CA HIS A 522 6.84 -7.35 -5.98
C HIS A 522 5.70 -7.57 -6.99
N ARG A 523 5.40 -8.82 -7.36
CA ARG A 523 4.18 -9.14 -8.12
C ARG A 523 2.90 -8.96 -7.30
N ILE A 524 2.97 -9.24 -5.99
CA ILE A 524 1.82 -9.12 -5.08
C ILE A 524 1.55 -7.67 -4.69
N LEU A 525 2.60 -6.85 -4.56
CA LEU A 525 2.47 -5.45 -4.15
C LEU A 525 1.75 -4.58 -5.20
N GLY A 526 1.63 -5.06 -6.45
CA GLY A 526 0.94 -4.32 -7.52
C GLY A 526 1.56 -2.95 -7.70
N HIS A 527 2.69 -2.90 -8.39
CA HIS A 527 3.27 -1.61 -8.78
C HIS A 527 2.27 -0.92 -9.70
N ARG A 528 2.12 0.40 -9.61
CA ARG A 528 1.37 1.30 -10.49
C ARG A 528 0.87 0.66 -11.82
N ASN A 529 0.08 -0.37 -11.76
CA ASN A 529 -0.57 -1.00 -12.91
C ASN A 529 -2.04 -0.63 -12.93
#